data_c114bc258b2501e9e86e0cc64e068860
#
_entry.id   c114bc258b2501e9e86e0cc64e068860
#
_cell.length_a   1.000
_cell.length_b   1.000
_cell.length_c   1.000
_cell.angle_alpha   90.00
_cell.angle_beta   90.00
_cell.angle_gamma   90.00
#
_symmetry.space_group_name_H-M   'P 1'
#
loop_
_entity.id
_entity.type
_entity.pdbx_description
1 polymer ?
#
loop_
_entity_poly.entity_id
_entity_poly.type
_entity_poly.pdbx_seq_one_letter_code
_entity_poly.pdbx_strand_id
1 'polypeptide(L)'
;MKLLLLVLVTVTPAAAQKLEKANPGGLSKPAPGTYTQVIRAGKLLFIAGQTATNAEGKVVGPGMKEQVEQVFANLVTALKSQGADLSQVTKMTTFVTSISEFRAPDVAAVRAKYVGSNPPANTLVQIQQLADPSYKVEIEAIAVLP
;
A
#
# COMPACT_ATOMS: atom_id res chain seq x y z
N MET A 1 6.60 34.18 -53.50
CA MET A 1 7.64 33.36 -52.84
C MET A 1 6.99 32.87 -51.53
N LYS A 2 6.53 31.60 -51.45
CA LYS A 2 5.92 31.02 -50.25
C LYS A 2 7.01 30.42 -49.37
N LEU A 3 7.20 30.96 -48.20
CA LEU A 3 8.13 30.43 -47.20
C LEU A 3 7.53 29.17 -46.58
N LEU A 4 8.11 28.00 -46.80
CA LEU A 4 7.70 26.74 -46.21
C LEU A 4 8.40 26.64 -44.84
N LEU A 5 7.63 26.79 -43.75
CA LEU A 5 8.15 26.64 -42.40
C LEU A 5 8.26 25.14 -42.08
N LEU A 6 9.47 24.60 -42.05
CA LEU A 6 9.73 23.21 -41.65
C LEU A 6 9.75 23.12 -40.13
N VAL A 7 8.71 22.56 -39.52
CA VAL A 7 8.67 22.27 -38.07
C VAL A 7 9.39 20.96 -37.83
N LEU A 8 10.57 21.03 -37.23
CA LEU A 8 11.32 19.84 -36.79
C LEU A 8 10.79 19.36 -35.47
N VAL A 9 10.01 18.28 -35.46
CA VAL A 9 9.56 17.62 -34.26
C VAL A 9 10.67 16.69 -33.78
N THR A 10 11.39 17.08 -32.75
CA THR A 10 12.35 16.19 -32.06
C THR A 10 11.63 15.25 -31.10
N VAL A 11 11.55 13.98 -31.46
CA VAL A 11 11.07 12.94 -30.54
C VAL A 11 12.24 12.53 -29.65
N THR A 12 12.23 12.99 -28.40
CA THR A 12 13.16 12.46 -27.40
C THR A 12 12.70 11.06 -27.00
N PRO A 13 13.57 10.02 -27.05
CA PRO A 13 13.19 8.70 -26.57
C PRO A 13 12.85 8.77 -25.08
N ALA A 14 11.68 8.29 -24.70
CA ALA A 14 11.33 8.13 -23.29
C ALA A 14 12.31 7.13 -22.66
N ALA A 15 13.10 7.60 -21.69
CA ALA A 15 13.98 6.71 -20.94
C ALA A 15 13.12 5.66 -20.22
N ALA A 16 13.52 4.38 -20.34
CA ALA A 16 12.85 3.30 -19.62
C ALA A 16 12.84 3.60 -18.12
N GLN A 17 11.66 3.59 -17.49
CA GLN A 17 11.51 3.92 -16.09
C GLN A 17 12.17 2.84 -15.21
N LYS A 18 13.16 3.24 -14.42
CA LYS A 18 13.85 2.35 -13.50
C LYS A 18 12.92 1.98 -12.34
N LEU A 19 12.80 0.69 -12.04
CA LEU A 19 12.11 0.19 -10.85
C LEU A 19 13.09 0.17 -9.66
N GLU A 20 12.69 0.81 -8.58
CA GLU A 20 13.42 0.78 -7.31
C GLU A 20 12.67 -0.13 -6.34
N LYS A 21 13.38 -1.12 -5.77
CA LYS A 21 12.82 -2.12 -4.87
C LYS A 21 13.34 -1.89 -3.46
N ALA A 22 12.46 -1.92 -2.46
CA ALA A 22 12.81 -1.73 -1.06
C ALA A 22 12.07 -2.70 -0.13
N ASN A 23 12.79 -3.16 0.88
CA ASN A 23 12.25 -3.86 2.05
C ASN A 23 12.62 -3.02 3.28
N PRO A 24 11.79 -2.03 3.65
CA PRO A 24 12.11 -1.08 4.73
C PRO A 24 12.30 -1.76 6.07
N GLY A 25 13.18 -1.20 6.90
CA GLY A 25 13.24 -1.55 8.32
C GLY A 25 11.93 -1.19 9.04
N GLY A 26 11.61 -1.92 10.10
CA GLY A 26 10.34 -1.76 10.84
C GLY A 26 9.16 -2.56 10.28
N LEU A 27 9.33 -3.23 9.14
CA LEU A 27 8.40 -4.21 8.60
C LEU A 27 8.95 -5.64 8.74
N SER A 28 8.06 -6.62 8.78
CA SER A 28 8.44 -8.03 8.70
C SER A 28 9.19 -8.29 7.40
N LYS A 29 10.32 -8.99 7.47
CA LYS A 29 11.13 -9.30 6.28
C LYS A 29 10.43 -10.36 5.43
N PRO A 30 10.26 -10.13 4.11
CA PRO A 30 9.86 -11.18 3.19
C PRO A 30 10.84 -12.34 3.21
N ALA A 31 10.35 -13.57 3.10
CA ALA A 31 11.21 -14.71 2.86
C ALA A 31 11.98 -14.53 1.53
N PRO A 32 13.24 -15.01 1.43
CA PRO A 32 14.03 -14.86 0.22
C PRO A 32 13.29 -15.35 -1.03
N GLY A 33 13.24 -14.53 -2.07
CA GLY A 33 12.62 -14.90 -3.36
C GLY A 33 11.09 -14.84 -3.42
N THR A 34 10.39 -14.37 -2.37
CA THR A 34 8.91 -14.33 -2.36
C THR A 34 8.36 -13.04 -2.96
N TYR A 35 8.58 -11.89 -2.33
CA TYR A 35 8.06 -10.58 -2.78
C TYR A 35 8.95 -9.43 -2.30
N THR A 36 8.61 -8.23 -2.74
CA THR A 36 9.23 -6.98 -2.28
C THR A 36 8.15 -6.12 -1.62
N GLN A 37 8.44 -5.54 -0.45
CA GLN A 37 7.50 -4.73 0.33
C GLN A 37 7.05 -3.47 -0.42
N VAL A 38 7.99 -2.77 -1.08
CA VAL A 38 7.71 -1.53 -1.79
C VAL A 38 8.45 -1.51 -3.12
N ILE A 39 7.73 -1.18 -4.20
CA ILE A 39 8.31 -0.92 -5.50
C ILE A 39 7.97 0.52 -5.90
N ARG A 40 8.99 1.30 -6.24
CA ARG A 40 8.84 2.63 -6.83
C ARG A 40 9.05 2.57 -8.33
N ALA A 41 8.10 3.13 -9.08
CA ALA A 41 8.14 3.32 -10.51
C ALA A 41 7.90 4.81 -10.82
N GLY A 42 8.97 5.60 -10.86
CA GLY A 42 8.89 7.05 -10.97
C GLY A 42 8.15 7.68 -9.77
N LYS A 43 6.98 8.26 -10.01
CA LYS A 43 6.13 8.83 -8.96
C LYS A 43 5.17 7.82 -8.33
N LEU A 44 5.03 6.62 -8.88
CA LEU A 44 4.15 5.60 -8.33
C LEU A 44 4.89 4.75 -7.29
N LEU A 45 4.22 4.53 -6.16
CA LEU A 45 4.59 3.54 -5.16
C LEU A 45 3.57 2.42 -5.16
N PHE A 46 4.06 1.19 -5.27
CA PHE A 46 3.29 -0.03 -5.08
C PHE A 46 3.70 -0.65 -3.76
N ILE A 47 2.77 -0.74 -2.82
CA ILE A 47 3.00 -1.31 -1.50
C ILE A 47 2.32 -2.66 -1.47
N ALA A 48 3.10 -3.71 -1.22
CA ALA A 48 2.61 -5.08 -1.09
C ALA A 48 1.61 -5.19 0.06
N GLY A 49 0.76 -6.21 0.03
CA GLY A 49 -0.20 -6.49 1.09
C GLY A 49 0.46 -6.49 2.46
N GLN A 50 -0.03 -5.61 3.33
CA GLN A 50 0.37 -5.52 4.71
C GLN A 50 -0.62 -6.30 5.57
N THR A 51 -0.11 -7.23 6.34
CA THR A 51 -0.84 -8.01 7.34
C THR A 51 -0.55 -7.51 8.74
N ALA A 52 -1.21 -8.08 9.75
CA ALA A 52 -0.99 -7.69 11.15
C ALA A 52 0.29 -8.29 11.75
N THR A 53 1.38 -8.27 11.00
CA THR A 53 2.68 -8.81 11.42
C THR A 53 3.60 -7.67 11.83
N ASN A 54 4.18 -7.74 13.01
CA ASN A 54 5.17 -6.76 13.48
C ASN A 54 6.55 -6.99 12.84
N ALA A 55 7.53 -6.14 13.16
CA ALA A 55 8.89 -6.21 12.61
C ALA A 55 9.62 -7.53 12.90
N GLU A 56 9.27 -8.21 14.01
CA GLU A 56 9.81 -9.51 14.43
C GLU A 56 9.14 -10.69 13.75
N GLY A 57 8.16 -10.44 12.86
CA GLY A 57 7.43 -11.50 12.16
C GLY A 57 6.30 -12.14 12.97
N LYS A 58 5.87 -11.53 14.09
CA LYS A 58 4.81 -12.04 14.95
C LYS A 58 3.47 -11.36 14.62
N VAL A 59 2.40 -12.14 14.60
CA VAL A 59 1.04 -11.62 14.42
C VAL A 59 0.62 -10.86 15.68
N VAL A 60 0.08 -9.66 15.49
CA VAL A 60 -0.37 -8.77 16.56
C VAL A 60 -1.86 -8.93 16.77
N GLY A 61 -2.26 -9.36 17.96
CA GLY A 61 -3.64 -9.45 18.42
C GLY A 61 -4.47 -10.56 17.78
N PRO A 62 -5.44 -11.11 18.52
CA PRO A 62 -6.38 -12.08 17.97
C PRO A 62 -7.57 -11.42 17.27
N GLY A 63 -7.84 -10.13 17.53
CA GLY A 63 -9.01 -9.40 17.06
C GLY A 63 -8.79 -8.60 15.80
N MET A 64 -9.87 -8.33 15.07
CA MET A 64 -9.85 -7.50 13.85
C MET A 64 -9.33 -6.09 14.14
N LYS A 65 -9.66 -5.51 15.29
CA LYS A 65 -9.28 -4.14 15.64
C LYS A 65 -7.77 -3.96 15.74
N GLU A 66 -7.12 -4.81 16.55
CA GLU A 66 -5.66 -4.77 16.76
C GLU A 66 -4.93 -5.05 15.46
N GLN A 67 -5.46 -5.96 14.65
CA GLN A 67 -4.88 -6.29 13.36
C GLN A 67 -5.00 -5.15 12.35
N VAL A 68 -6.14 -4.47 12.28
CA VAL A 68 -6.31 -3.29 11.43
C VAL A 68 -5.36 -2.17 11.85
N GLU A 69 -5.18 -1.94 13.15
CA GLU A 69 -4.24 -0.94 13.66
C GLU A 69 -2.80 -1.25 13.25
N GLN A 70 -2.36 -2.50 13.37
CA GLN A 70 -1.02 -2.93 12.94
C GLN A 70 -0.83 -2.81 11.43
N VAL A 71 -1.83 -3.20 10.63
CA VAL A 71 -1.77 -3.08 9.16
C VAL A 71 -1.57 -1.62 8.74
N PHE A 72 -2.32 -0.68 9.31
CA PHE A 72 -2.13 0.73 9.01
C PHE A 72 -0.78 1.26 9.50
N ALA A 73 -0.28 0.83 10.65
CA ALA A 73 1.06 1.17 11.12
C ALA A 73 2.14 0.68 10.13
N ASN A 74 1.98 -0.51 9.58
CA ASN A 74 2.87 -1.05 8.55
C ASN A 74 2.80 -0.24 7.25
N LEU A 75 1.60 0.13 6.78
CA LEU A 75 1.43 1.00 5.61
C LEU A 75 2.12 2.35 5.82
N VAL A 76 1.96 2.97 7.00
CA VAL A 76 2.65 4.23 7.34
C VAL A 76 4.17 4.05 7.31
N THR A 77 4.69 2.95 7.83
CA THR A 77 6.13 2.64 7.81
C THR A 77 6.64 2.48 6.37
N ALA A 78 5.90 1.74 5.53
CA ALA A 78 6.23 1.56 4.12
C ALA A 78 6.26 2.91 3.37
N LEU A 79 5.23 3.74 3.54
CA LEU A 79 5.11 5.07 2.91
C LEU A 79 6.24 6.00 3.35
N LYS A 80 6.47 6.13 4.66
CA LYS A 80 7.53 6.99 5.21
C LYS A 80 8.93 6.60 4.72
N SER A 81 9.18 5.33 4.48
CA SER A 81 10.48 4.88 3.92
C SER A 81 10.77 5.45 2.53
N GLN A 82 9.74 5.93 1.84
CA GLN A 82 9.80 6.51 0.51
C GLN A 82 9.52 8.03 0.49
N GLY A 83 9.48 8.67 1.65
CA GLY A 83 9.16 10.09 1.77
C GLY A 83 7.70 10.43 1.51
N ALA A 84 6.79 9.46 1.71
CA ALA A 84 5.35 9.60 1.52
C ALA A 84 4.58 9.42 2.84
N ASP A 85 3.30 9.74 2.81
CA ASP A 85 2.34 9.49 3.88
C ASP A 85 0.97 9.01 3.33
N LEU A 86 0.01 8.77 4.21
CA LEU A 86 -1.30 8.26 3.83
C LEU A 86 -2.12 9.21 2.94
N SER A 87 -1.85 10.52 2.96
CA SER A 87 -2.55 11.48 2.11
C SER A 87 -2.24 11.31 0.62
N GLN A 88 -1.12 10.65 0.31
CA GLN A 88 -0.66 10.39 -1.06
C GLN A 88 -1.15 9.03 -1.60
N VAL A 89 -1.81 8.23 -0.74
CA VAL A 89 -2.41 6.97 -1.17
C VAL A 89 -3.63 7.26 -2.05
N THR A 90 -3.62 6.72 -3.25
CA THR A 90 -4.70 6.89 -4.23
C THR A 90 -5.63 5.70 -4.31
N LYS A 91 -5.11 4.50 -4.01
CA LYS A 91 -5.86 3.24 -4.05
C LYS A 91 -5.45 2.33 -2.93
N MET A 92 -6.42 1.67 -2.33
CA MET A 92 -6.25 0.51 -1.46
C MET A 92 -7.09 -0.65 -1.97
N THR A 93 -6.60 -1.88 -1.77
CA THR A 93 -7.43 -3.09 -1.80
C THR A 93 -7.35 -3.73 -0.42
N THR A 94 -8.51 -3.98 0.16
CA THR A 94 -8.65 -4.49 1.52
C THR A 94 -9.28 -5.88 1.46
N PHE A 95 -8.54 -6.89 1.86
CA PHE A 95 -8.99 -8.27 2.00
C PHE A 95 -9.26 -8.55 3.47
N VAL A 96 -10.43 -9.13 3.77
CA VAL A 96 -10.82 -9.46 5.15
C VAL A 96 -11.45 -10.85 5.22
N THR A 97 -11.30 -11.52 6.35
CA THR A 97 -11.97 -12.80 6.60
C THR A 97 -13.41 -12.61 7.08
N SER A 98 -13.77 -11.41 7.55
CA SER A 98 -15.13 -11.05 7.97
C SER A 98 -15.42 -9.58 7.73
N ILE A 99 -16.32 -9.27 6.80
CA ILE A 99 -16.79 -7.89 6.56
C ILE A 99 -17.54 -7.35 7.78
N SER A 100 -18.29 -8.18 8.49
CA SER A 100 -19.03 -7.74 9.68
C SER A 100 -18.10 -7.29 10.81
N GLU A 101 -17.03 -8.05 11.09
CA GLU A 101 -16.00 -7.64 12.06
C GLU A 101 -15.28 -6.36 11.60
N PHE A 102 -14.93 -6.28 10.31
CA PHE A 102 -14.22 -5.11 9.77
C PHE A 102 -15.07 -3.83 9.79
N ARG A 103 -16.40 -3.96 9.72
CA ARG A 103 -17.34 -2.83 9.81
C ARG A 103 -17.79 -2.51 11.23
N ALA A 104 -17.36 -3.25 12.23
CA ALA A 104 -17.69 -2.97 13.64
C ALA A 104 -17.28 -1.53 14.02
N PRO A 105 -18.04 -0.83 14.87
CA PRO A 105 -17.83 0.58 15.18
C PRO A 105 -16.43 0.91 15.71
N ASP A 106 -15.85 0.03 16.52
CA ASP A 106 -14.52 0.19 17.10
C ASP A 106 -13.40 0.01 16.05
N VAL A 107 -13.57 -0.89 15.08
CA VAL A 107 -12.68 -1.06 13.93
C VAL A 107 -12.81 0.13 12.97
N ALA A 108 -14.03 0.61 12.74
CA ALA A 108 -14.27 1.81 11.94
C ALA A 108 -13.59 3.04 12.55
N ALA A 109 -13.61 3.19 13.88
CA ALA A 109 -12.91 4.27 14.58
C ALA A 109 -11.39 4.21 14.40
N VAL A 110 -10.79 3.01 14.40
CA VAL A 110 -9.37 2.84 14.10
C VAL A 110 -9.06 3.31 12.66
N ARG A 111 -9.83 2.85 11.68
CA ARG A 111 -9.62 3.24 10.27
C ARG A 111 -9.74 4.76 10.08
N ALA A 112 -10.72 5.39 10.73
CA ALA A 112 -10.93 6.83 10.63
C ALA A 112 -9.72 7.66 11.10
N LYS A 113 -8.95 7.18 12.09
CA LYS A 113 -7.71 7.84 12.53
C LYS A 113 -6.65 7.93 11.42
N TYR A 114 -6.57 6.91 10.56
CA TYR A 114 -5.56 6.81 9.53
C TYR A 114 -6.00 7.44 8.20
N VAL A 115 -7.24 7.20 7.80
CA VAL A 115 -7.75 7.59 6.48
C VAL A 115 -8.32 9.02 6.49
N GLY A 116 -8.78 9.51 7.65
CA GLY A 116 -9.30 10.86 7.79
C GLY A 116 -10.57 11.11 6.97
N SER A 117 -10.75 12.38 6.54
CA SER A 117 -11.92 12.85 5.78
C SER A 117 -11.75 12.73 4.25
N ASN A 118 -10.56 12.38 3.76
CA ASN A 118 -10.28 12.26 2.33
C ASN A 118 -9.77 10.84 2.00
N PRO A 119 -10.65 9.83 2.01
CA PRO A 119 -10.25 8.44 1.80
C PRO A 119 -9.80 8.19 0.36
N PRO A 120 -8.82 7.30 0.13
CA PRO A 120 -8.45 6.82 -1.19
C PRO A 120 -9.55 5.97 -1.81
N ALA A 121 -9.47 5.73 -3.12
CA ALA A 121 -10.29 4.69 -3.75
C ALA A 121 -10.00 3.35 -3.07
N ASN A 122 -11.05 2.65 -2.61
CA ASN A 122 -10.90 1.37 -1.90
C ASN A 122 -11.80 0.29 -2.49
N THR A 123 -11.27 -0.93 -2.55
CA THR A 123 -12.03 -2.14 -2.84
C THR A 123 -11.98 -3.03 -1.59
N LEU A 124 -13.13 -3.38 -1.03
CA LEU A 124 -13.25 -4.28 0.12
C LEU A 124 -13.76 -5.64 -0.33
N VAL A 125 -13.01 -6.69 -0.02
CA VAL A 125 -13.34 -8.07 -0.40
C VAL A 125 -13.29 -8.98 0.82
N GLN A 126 -14.33 -9.77 1.04
CA GLN A 126 -14.27 -10.89 1.97
C GLN A 126 -13.73 -12.12 1.26
N ILE A 127 -12.77 -12.76 1.89
CA ILE A 127 -12.12 -13.97 1.41
C ILE A 127 -12.22 -15.06 2.48
N GLN A 128 -11.98 -16.30 2.06
CA GLN A 128 -12.06 -17.43 2.97
C GLN A 128 -10.90 -17.45 3.97
N GLN A 129 -9.67 -17.13 3.49
CA GLN A 129 -8.45 -17.17 4.30
C GLN A 129 -7.37 -16.32 3.65
N LEU A 130 -6.52 -15.71 4.46
CA LEU A 130 -5.26 -15.09 4.07
C LEU A 130 -4.10 -16.10 4.13
N ALA A 131 -2.89 -15.65 3.82
CA ALA A 131 -1.69 -16.51 3.78
C ALA A 131 -1.41 -17.24 5.09
N ASP A 132 -1.79 -16.66 6.22
CA ASP A 132 -1.77 -17.32 7.53
C ASP A 132 -3.22 -17.34 8.09
N PRO A 133 -3.69 -18.45 8.68
CA PRO A 133 -5.06 -18.55 9.21
C PRO A 133 -5.32 -17.61 10.40
N SER A 134 -4.30 -17.08 11.04
CA SER A 134 -4.42 -16.08 12.11
C SER A 134 -4.64 -14.65 11.59
N TYR A 135 -4.39 -14.39 10.30
CA TYR A 135 -4.64 -13.08 9.70
C TYR A 135 -6.13 -12.88 9.43
N LYS A 136 -6.64 -11.72 9.84
CA LYS A 136 -8.02 -11.31 9.62
C LYS A 136 -8.15 -10.24 8.54
N VAL A 137 -7.09 -9.50 8.27
CA VAL A 137 -7.06 -8.37 7.33
C VAL A 137 -5.70 -8.25 6.66
N GLU A 138 -5.74 -7.90 5.38
CA GLU A 138 -4.59 -7.51 4.57
C GLU A 138 -4.97 -6.31 3.71
N ILE A 139 -4.07 -5.33 3.60
CA ILE A 139 -4.29 -4.14 2.77
C ILE A 139 -3.05 -3.88 1.92
N GLU A 140 -3.24 -3.83 0.60
CA GLU A 140 -2.27 -3.31 -0.36
C GLU A 140 -2.61 -1.87 -0.73
N ALA A 141 -1.62 -1.10 -1.17
CA ALA A 141 -1.83 0.28 -1.53
C ALA A 141 -0.99 0.74 -2.73
N ILE A 142 -1.54 1.72 -3.46
CA ILE A 142 -0.83 2.50 -4.47
C ILE A 142 -0.83 3.95 -4.03
N ALA A 143 0.34 4.59 -4.02
CA ALA A 143 0.49 6.01 -3.72
C ALA A 143 1.19 6.76 -4.86
N VAL A 144 0.99 8.08 -4.91
CA VAL A 144 1.63 8.97 -5.88
C VAL A 144 2.49 9.97 -5.14
N LEU A 145 3.79 9.94 -5.40
CA LEU A 145 4.74 10.91 -4.84
C LEU A 145 4.53 12.31 -5.45
N PRO A 146 4.79 13.38 -4.72
CA PRO A 146 4.68 14.77 -5.19
C PRO A 146 5.62 15.11 -6.35
#